data_dbd7f79e531f3f0faff80d9e9755d438
#
_entry.id   dbd7f79e531f3f0faff80d9e9755d438
#
_cell.length_a   1.000
_cell.length_b   1.000
_cell.length_c   1.000
_cell.angle_alpha   90.00
_cell.angle_beta   90.00
_cell.angle_gamma   90.00
#
_symmetry.space_group_name_H-M   'P 1'
#
loop_
_entity.id
_entity.type
_entity.pdbx_description
1 polymer ?
#
loop_
_entity_poly.entity_id
_entity_poly.type
_entity_poly.pdbx_seq_one_letter_code
_entity_poly.pdbx_strand_id
1 'polypeptide(L)'
;MQRTLIAVAALAACASLSAQEVAVQAGGLRVHEQNQNSFSAGYSYTHPVNENLALSVAYLNEGHPEEHHRDGLAGQVWARTGANRPGWSFGAGVGAYYYFDTDDLQGGNYTNDHGWAPIVSLQAIYHYADSRWYNLLQMNRISPRDKNSTTSVLVGVGYQFNGVKGDKLHLDGPSTDDTLTLMAGQGITNSVSSETGRVTALEYRRAIGRYVDWTVTAIDEGKRERGQRNGVATQLWLIRSLNQKVELGMGAGPYFNVKVPEGEGQRSHKAGLVSVASRYHIARRIVAELSWHRVITDYHRDADLLMLGAGYSF
;
A
#
# COMPACT_ATOMS: atom_id res chain seq x y z
N MET A 1 -21.05 -0.97 9.22
CA MET A 1 -19.86 -0.12 9.43
C MET A 1 -19.13 -0.32 10.77
N GLN A 2 -19.79 -0.59 11.90
CA GLN A 2 -19.08 -0.79 13.19
C GLN A 2 -18.21 -2.08 13.28
N ARG A 3 -18.53 -3.13 12.54
CA ARG A 3 -17.78 -4.40 12.60
C ARG A 3 -16.45 -4.39 11.85
N THR A 4 -16.27 -3.51 10.87
CA THR A 4 -15.03 -3.37 10.08
C THR A 4 -13.94 -2.59 10.85
N LEU A 5 -14.33 -1.66 11.71
CA LEU A 5 -13.40 -0.90 12.55
C LEU A 5 -12.75 -1.74 13.66
N ILE A 6 -13.46 -2.78 14.14
CA ILE A 6 -12.94 -3.69 15.17
C ILE A 6 -11.82 -4.60 14.64
N ALA A 7 -11.87 -5.00 13.37
CA ALA A 7 -10.85 -5.84 12.75
C ALA A 7 -9.52 -5.11 12.57
N VAL A 8 -9.54 -3.81 12.26
CA VAL A 8 -8.34 -2.97 12.14
C VAL A 8 -7.69 -2.69 13.50
N ALA A 9 -8.51 -2.53 14.56
CA ALA A 9 -8.02 -2.33 15.93
C ALA A 9 -7.40 -3.60 16.54
N ALA A 10 -7.88 -4.79 16.17
CA ALA A 10 -7.33 -6.06 16.66
C ALA A 10 -5.90 -6.33 16.12
N LEU A 11 -5.57 -5.85 14.93
CA LEU A 11 -4.22 -5.92 14.35
C LEU A 11 -3.17 -5.11 15.14
N ALA A 12 -3.60 -4.10 15.89
CA ALA A 12 -2.70 -3.24 16.65
C ALA A 12 -2.27 -3.83 18.01
N ALA A 13 -2.95 -4.84 18.53
CA ALA A 13 -2.79 -5.30 19.91
C ALA A 13 -1.74 -6.41 20.13
N CYS A 14 -1.23 -7.05 19.06
CA CYS A 14 -0.26 -8.14 19.19
C CYS A 14 1.18 -7.63 19.18
N ALA A 15 1.64 -7.08 20.32
CA ALA A 15 3.04 -6.71 20.53
C ALA A 15 3.84 -7.91 21.04
N SER A 16 4.07 -8.92 20.21
CA SER A 16 5.10 -9.92 20.48
C SER A 16 6.41 -9.52 19.78
N LEU A 17 7.54 -9.87 20.40
CA LEU A 17 8.94 -9.61 19.97
C LEU A 17 9.31 -10.37 18.67
N SER A 18 8.41 -10.49 17.71
CA SER A 18 8.64 -11.20 16.47
C SER A 18 9.26 -10.28 15.43
N ALA A 19 10.26 -10.79 14.72
CA ALA A 19 10.91 -10.05 13.63
C ALA A 19 9.89 -9.67 12.56
N GLN A 20 9.74 -8.38 12.29
CA GLN A 20 8.91 -7.87 11.20
C GLN A 20 9.64 -8.12 9.87
N GLU A 21 8.90 -8.42 8.83
CA GLU A 21 9.46 -8.77 7.53
C GLU A 21 8.95 -7.82 6.46
N VAL A 22 9.84 -7.39 5.56
CA VAL A 22 9.46 -6.75 4.31
C VAL A 22 10.05 -7.55 3.15
N ALA A 23 9.33 -7.62 2.04
CA ALA A 23 9.82 -8.28 0.84
C ALA A 23 9.41 -7.51 -0.42
N VAL A 24 10.24 -7.63 -1.45
CA VAL A 24 9.94 -7.27 -2.82
C VAL A 24 9.99 -8.53 -3.68
N GLN A 25 9.09 -8.64 -4.64
CA GLN A 25 8.93 -9.84 -5.44
C GLN A 25 8.46 -9.52 -6.86
N ALA A 26 8.85 -10.33 -7.82
CA ALA A 26 8.41 -10.24 -9.21
C ALA A 26 8.38 -11.61 -9.87
N GLY A 27 7.61 -11.74 -10.94
CA GLY A 27 7.50 -13.00 -11.67
C GLY A 27 6.45 -13.00 -12.76
N GLY A 28 5.91 -14.17 -13.05
CA GLY A 28 4.90 -14.36 -14.07
C GLY A 28 3.49 -14.43 -13.52
N LEU A 29 2.56 -14.00 -14.35
CA LEU A 29 1.13 -14.05 -14.11
C LEU A 29 0.43 -14.76 -15.26
N ARG A 30 -0.58 -15.54 -14.96
CA ARG A 30 -1.53 -16.13 -15.92
C ARG A 30 -2.95 -15.65 -15.61
N VAL A 31 -3.60 -15.11 -16.62
CA VAL A 31 -5.04 -14.79 -16.62
C VAL A 31 -5.78 -15.98 -17.23
N HIS A 32 -6.70 -16.58 -16.47
CA HIS A 32 -7.25 -17.89 -16.86
C HIS A 32 -8.29 -17.80 -17.94
N GLU A 33 -9.24 -16.91 -17.84
CA GLU A 33 -10.39 -16.81 -18.73
C GLU A 33 -9.98 -16.32 -20.13
N GLN A 34 -8.97 -15.48 -20.20
CA GLN A 34 -8.42 -14.94 -21.47
C GLN A 34 -7.24 -15.77 -21.99
N ASN A 35 -6.73 -16.73 -21.21
CA ASN A 35 -5.56 -17.53 -21.53
C ASN A 35 -4.29 -16.70 -21.84
N GLN A 36 -4.16 -15.56 -21.20
CA GLN A 36 -3.05 -14.62 -21.39
C GLN A 36 -2.00 -14.76 -20.30
N ASN A 37 -0.78 -14.38 -20.62
CA ASN A 37 0.32 -14.28 -19.65
C ASN A 37 0.77 -12.82 -19.55
N SER A 38 1.19 -12.43 -18.34
CA SER A 38 1.76 -11.12 -18.06
C SER A 38 2.85 -11.25 -17.01
N PHE A 39 3.45 -10.16 -16.61
CA PHE A 39 4.29 -10.11 -15.43
C PHE A 39 3.44 -9.79 -14.20
N SER A 40 3.99 -10.05 -13.03
CA SER A 40 3.45 -9.56 -11.77
C SER A 40 4.60 -9.14 -10.85
N ALA A 41 4.38 -8.10 -10.08
CA ALA A 41 5.34 -7.63 -9.09
C ALA A 41 4.62 -7.15 -7.85
N GLY A 42 5.32 -7.10 -6.72
CA GLY A 42 4.73 -6.60 -5.50
C GLY A 42 5.72 -6.39 -4.38
N TYR A 43 5.23 -5.81 -3.32
CA TYR A 43 5.93 -5.69 -2.05
C TYR A 43 4.99 -6.01 -0.90
N SER A 44 5.55 -6.54 0.17
CA SER A 44 4.77 -6.94 1.32
C SER A 44 5.43 -6.56 2.63
N TYR A 45 4.60 -6.31 3.61
CA TYR A 45 4.95 -6.27 5.01
C TYR A 45 4.28 -7.43 5.71
N THR A 46 5.05 -8.19 6.50
CA THR A 46 4.54 -9.33 7.27
C THR A 46 4.88 -9.16 8.73
N HIS A 47 3.89 -9.31 9.58
CA HIS A 47 4.00 -9.30 11.03
C HIS A 47 3.76 -10.70 11.57
N PRO A 48 4.79 -11.42 12.04
CA PRO A 48 4.62 -12.69 12.73
C PRO A 48 3.88 -12.48 14.05
N VAL A 49 2.79 -13.21 14.25
CA VAL A 49 2.03 -13.23 15.51
C VAL A 49 2.67 -14.22 16.48
N ASN A 50 3.14 -15.35 15.97
CA ASN A 50 3.90 -16.37 16.68
C ASN A 50 4.75 -17.18 15.66
N GLU A 51 5.36 -18.29 16.09
CA GLU A 51 6.22 -19.14 15.26
C GLU A 51 5.49 -19.72 14.03
N ASN A 52 4.17 -19.92 14.11
CA ASN A 52 3.39 -20.58 13.07
C ASN A 52 2.32 -19.68 12.42
N LEU A 53 2.08 -18.50 12.96
CA LEU A 53 1.05 -17.60 12.47
C LEU A 53 1.62 -16.22 12.16
N ALA A 54 1.27 -15.68 10.98
CA ALA A 54 1.64 -14.33 10.59
C ALA A 54 0.48 -13.60 9.91
N LEU A 55 0.53 -12.27 9.92
CA LEU A 55 -0.37 -11.38 9.21
C LEU A 55 0.44 -10.60 8.18
N SER A 56 -0.07 -10.43 6.98
CA SER A 56 0.60 -9.61 5.97
C SER A 56 -0.34 -8.61 5.33
N VAL A 57 0.28 -7.52 4.86
CA VAL A 57 -0.31 -6.62 3.88
C VAL A 57 0.65 -6.55 2.71
N ALA A 58 0.10 -6.65 1.49
CA ALA A 58 0.89 -6.60 0.27
C ALA A 58 0.21 -5.70 -0.77
N TYR A 59 1.01 -5.01 -1.55
CA TYR A 59 0.60 -4.47 -2.83
C TYR A 59 1.03 -5.46 -3.91
N LEU A 60 0.12 -5.79 -4.82
CA LEU A 60 0.35 -6.67 -5.95
C LEU A 60 -0.05 -5.94 -7.23
N ASN A 61 0.88 -5.84 -8.17
CA ASN A 61 0.63 -5.40 -9.53
C ASN A 61 0.50 -6.66 -10.40
N GLU A 62 -0.62 -6.84 -11.07
CA GLU A 62 -0.92 -7.97 -11.93
C GLU A 62 -0.57 -7.71 -13.40
N GLY A 63 0.27 -6.70 -13.65
CA GLY A 63 0.82 -6.40 -14.97
C GLY A 63 -0.18 -5.78 -15.93
N HIS A 64 0.12 -5.94 -17.23
CA HIS A 64 -0.67 -5.42 -18.33
C HIS A 64 -0.99 -6.57 -19.30
N PRO A 65 -2.02 -7.39 -19.03
CA PRO A 65 -2.65 -8.19 -20.10
C PRO A 65 -3.21 -7.26 -21.16
N GLU A 66 -3.55 -7.78 -22.34
CA GLU A 66 -4.14 -6.96 -23.41
C GLU A 66 -5.39 -6.26 -22.91
N GLU A 67 -5.46 -4.94 -23.17
CA GLU A 67 -6.59 -4.06 -22.86
C GLU A 67 -6.97 -3.98 -21.36
N HIS A 68 -6.04 -4.39 -20.45
CA HIS A 68 -6.38 -4.53 -19.04
C HIS A 68 -5.17 -4.29 -18.14
N HIS A 69 -5.37 -3.57 -17.03
CA HIS A 69 -4.40 -3.41 -15.97
C HIS A 69 -5.06 -3.56 -14.61
N ARG A 70 -4.55 -4.49 -13.81
CA ARG A 70 -5.05 -4.66 -12.45
C ARG A 70 -3.92 -4.65 -11.44
N ASP A 71 -4.14 -3.93 -10.35
CA ASP A 71 -3.30 -3.95 -9.17
C ASP A 71 -4.17 -3.91 -7.91
N GLY A 72 -3.59 -4.02 -6.73
CA GLY A 72 -4.38 -3.93 -5.52
C GLY A 72 -3.62 -4.23 -4.23
N LEU A 73 -4.40 -4.21 -3.15
CA LEU A 73 -3.93 -4.44 -1.79
C LEU A 73 -4.48 -5.75 -1.24
N ALA A 74 -3.59 -6.63 -0.79
CA ALA A 74 -3.95 -7.89 -0.15
C ALA A 74 -3.70 -7.82 1.35
N GLY A 75 -4.68 -8.27 2.15
CA GLY A 75 -4.52 -8.57 3.55
C GLY A 75 -4.66 -10.08 3.77
N GLN A 76 -3.65 -10.75 4.36
CA GLN A 76 -3.66 -12.21 4.50
C GLN A 76 -3.25 -12.66 5.89
N VAL A 77 -3.82 -13.79 6.29
CA VAL A 77 -3.38 -14.60 7.44
C VAL A 77 -2.62 -15.80 6.90
N TRP A 78 -1.47 -16.08 7.50
CA TRP A 78 -0.56 -17.13 7.09
C TRP A 78 -0.36 -18.16 8.19
N ALA A 79 -0.49 -19.45 7.85
CA ALA A 79 0.06 -20.54 8.61
C ALA A 79 1.45 -20.87 8.05
N ARG A 80 2.48 -20.94 8.91
CA ARG A 80 3.89 -21.12 8.53
C ARG A 80 4.55 -22.24 9.32
N THR A 81 5.56 -22.85 8.75
CA THR A 81 6.46 -23.77 9.44
C THR A 81 7.72 -23.04 9.84
N GLY A 82 7.96 -22.85 11.15
CA GLY A 82 9.26 -22.41 11.69
C GLY A 82 9.80 -21.08 11.17
N ALA A 83 8.98 -20.03 11.16
CA ALA A 83 9.27 -18.71 10.55
C ALA A 83 10.54 -17.99 11.05
N ASN A 84 11.15 -18.41 12.16
CA ASN A 84 12.29 -17.70 12.78
C ASN A 84 13.57 -18.56 12.86
N ARG A 85 13.66 -19.62 12.07
CA ARG A 85 14.82 -20.52 12.05
C ARG A 85 15.55 -20.46 10.73
N PRO A 86 16.89 -20.56 10.70
CA PRO A 86 17.63 -20.73 9.46
C PRO A 86 17.14 -21.96 8.66
N GLY A 87 17.14 -21.86 7.34
CA GLY A 87 16.69 -22.90 6.45
C GLY A 87 15.31 -22.62 5.84
N TRP A 88 14.64 -23.69 5.38
CA TRP A 88 13.36 -23.60 4.70
C TRP A 88 12.19 -23.44 5.66
N SER A 89 11.31 -22.49 5.34
CA SER A 89 9.99 -22.32 5.91
C SER A 89 8.95 -22.37 4.80
N PHE A 90 7.84 -23.05 5.05
CA PHE A 90 6.72 -23.15 4.11
C PHE A 90 5.49 -22.51 4.73
N GLY A 91 4.66 -21.88 3.92
CA GLY A 91 3.46 -21.22 4.38
C GLY A 91 2.30 -21.34 3.41
N ALA A 92 1.10 -21.33 3.98
CA ALA A 92 -0.16 -21.15 3.28
C ALA A 92 -0.90 -19.94 3.83
N GLY A 93 -1.39 -19.08 2.94
CA GLY A 93 -2.05 -17.85 3.27
C GLY A 93 -3.43 -17.76 2.64
N VAL A 94 -4.37 -17.17 3.37
CA VAL A 94 -5.69 -16.82 2.86
C VAL A 94 -6.05 -15.41 3.27
N GLY A 95 -6.83 -14.72 2.44
CA GLY A 95 -7.19 -13.35 2.75
C GLY A 95 -8.11 -12.69 1.76
N ALA A 96 -8.14 -11.37 1.82
CA ALA A 96 -8.90 -10.52 0.94
C ALA A 96 -7.96 -9.63 0.12
N TYR A 97 -8.27 -9.47 -1.14
CA TYR A 97 -7.60 -8.60 -2.09
C TYR A 97 -8.58 -7.52 -2.54
N TYR A 98 -8.23 -6.26 -2.33
CA TYR A 98 -8.98 -5.13 -2.87
C TYR A 98 -8.30 -4.67 -4.15
N TYR A 99 -8.94 -4.95 -5.28
CA TYR A 99 -8.39 -4.66 -6.60
C TYR A 99 -8.81 -3.29 -7.12
N PHE A 100 -7.94 -2.71 -7.92
CA PHE A 100 -8.13 -1.56 -8.80
C PHE A 100 -7.92 -2.07 -10.22
N ASP A 101 -8.93 -1.93 -11.04
CA ASP A 101 -8.98 -2.54 -12.36
C ASP A 101 -9.27 -1.49 -13.41
N THR A 102 -8.38 -1.36 -14.40
CA THR A 102 -8.53 -0.42 -15.50
C THR A 102 -8.70 -1.24 -16.79
N ASP A 103 -9.88 -1.15 -17.39
CA ASP A 103 -10.20 -1.77 -18.68
C ASP A 103 -10.20 -0.72 -19.80
N ASP A 104 -9.56 -1.03 -20.93
CA ASP A 104 -9.66 -0.28 -22.17
C ASP A 104 -10.94 -0.65 -22.92
N LEU A 105 -11.78 0.33 -23.23
CA LEU A 105 -13.06 0.14 -23.91
C LEU A 105 -13.00 0.44 -25.41
N GLN A 106 -11.81 0.52 -26.02
CA GLN A 106 -11.58 0.97 -27.40
C GLN A 106 -11.91 2.46 -27.63
N GLY A 107 -11.23 3.08 -28.59
CA GLY A 107 -11.42 4.50 -28.93
C GLY A 107 -10.93 5.49 -27.86
N GLY A 108 -10.05 5.07 -26.94
CA GLY A 108 -9.47 5.91 -25.90
C GLY A 108 -10.39 6.12 -24.68
N ASN A 109 -11.49 5.36 -24.59
CA ASN A 109 -12.32 5.28 -23.40
C ASN A 109 -11.81 4.19 -22.46
N TYR A 110 -11.99 4.37 -21.16
CA TYR A 110 -11.58 3.40 -20.14
C TYR A 110 -12.53 3.43 -18.95
N THR A 111 -12.54 2.35 -18.17
CA THR A 111 -13.19 2.29 -16.86
C THR A 111 -12.18 1.99 -15.78
N ASN A 112 -12.42 2.50 -14.57
CA ASN A 112 -11.74 2.08 -13.34
C ASN A 112 -12.77 1.40 -12.46
N ASP A 113 -12.60 0.11 -12.25
CA ASP A 113 -13.44 -0.70 -11.40
C ASP A 113 -12.70 -1.08 -10.12
N HIS A 114 -13.43 -1.26 -9.03
CA HIS A 114 -12.88 -1.62 -7.75
C HIS A 114 -13.72 -2.70 -7.10
N GLY A 115 -13.07 -3.60 -6.38
CA GLY A 115 -13.81 -4.63 -5.69
C GLY A 115 -12.95 -5.52 -4.80
N TRP A 116 -13.62 -6.46 -4.16
CA TRP A 116 -12.99 -7.44 -3.29
C TRP A 116 -12.93 -8.80 -3.97
N ALA A 117 -11.80 -9.46 -3.84
CA ALA A 117 -11.59 -10.84 -4.27
C ALA A 117 -10.95 -11.66 -3.15
N PRO A 118 -11.26 -12.96 -3.03
CA PRO A 118 -10.46 -13.86 -2.22
C PRO A 118 -9.09 -14.05 -2.84
N ILE A 119 -8.07 -14.12 -1.97
CA ILE A 119 -6.71 -14.51 -2.31
C ILE A 119 -6.28 -15.71 -1.49
N VAL A 120 -5.72 -16.71 -2.18
CA VAL A 120 -5.09 -17.89 -1.57
C VAL A 120 -3.66 -17.95 -2.05
N SER A 121 -2.73 -18.19 -1.14
CA SER A 121 -1.31 -18.13 -1.46
C SER A 121 -0.55 -19.28 -0.81
N LEU A 122 0.51 -19.74 -1.49
CA LEU A 122 1.51 -20.63 -0.97
C LEU A 122 2.88 -19.96 -1.05
N GLN A 123 3.74 -20.20 -0.07
CA GLN A 123 5.10 -19.65 -0.08
C GLN A 123 6.13 -20.67 0.41
N ALA A 124 7.33 -20.58 -0.13
CA ALA A 124 8.54 -21.21 0.37
C ALA A 124 9.57 -20.09 0.62
N ILE A 125 10.09 -20.02 1.82
CA ILE A 125 11.07 -19.00 2.24
C ILE A 125 12.34 -19.72 2.68
N TYR A 126 13.49 -19.23 2.24
CA TYR A 126 14.79 -19.68 2.71
C TYR A 126 15.48 -18.59 3.51
N HIS A 127 15.61 -18.83 4.81
CA HIS A 127 16.30 -17.94 5.76
C HIS A 127 17.78 -18.33 5.84
N TYR A 128 18.67 -17.37 5.55
CA TYR A 128 20.11 -17.60 5.67
C TYR A 128 20.53 -17.61 7.13
N ALA A 129 21.45 -18.50 7.47
CA ALA A 129 22.11 -18.47 8.78
C ALA A 129 22.89 -17.16 8.93
N ASP A 130 22.85 -16.57 10.13
CA ASP A 130 23.56 -15.32 10.46
C ASP A 130 23.24 -14.10 9.59
N SER A 131 22.09 -14.14 8.89
CA SER A 131 21.61 -13.07 8.02
C SER A 131 20.17 -12.70 8.35
N ARG A 132 19.82 -11.45 8.09
CA ARG A 132 18.45 -10.96 8.14
C ARG A 132 17.75 -11.04 6.77
N TRP A 133 18.49 -11.35 5.73
CA TRP A 133 17.96 -11.52 4.39
C TRP A 133 17.39 -12.92 4.22
N TYR A 134 16.37 -13.02 3.41
CA TYR A 134 15.78 -14.28 3.00
C TYR A 134 15.35 -14.22 1.53
N ASN A 135 15.27 -15.35 0.87
CA ASN A 135 14.64 -15.50 -0.44
C ASN A 135 13.25 -16.08 -0.26
N LEU A 136 12.34 -15.70 -1.14
CA LEU A 136 11.01 -16.26 -1.16
C LEU A 136 10.60 -16.65 -2.57
N LEU A 137 9.83 -17.74 -2.66
CA LEU A 137 9.01 -18.14 -3.78
C LEU A 137 7.57 -18.13 -3.32
N GLN A 138 6.70 -17.41 -4.02
CA GLN A 138 5.29 -17.29 -3.66
C GLN A 138 4.41 -17.52 -4.87
N MET A 139 3.34 -18.28 -4.67
CA MET A 139 2.26 -18.44 -5.63
C MET A 139 0.99 -17.83 -5.05
N ASN A 140 0.30 -17.00 -5.84
CA ASN A 140 -0.99 -16.41 -5.46
C ASN A 140 -2.05 -16.82 -6.45
N ARG A 141 -3.24 -17.13 -5.96
CA ARG A 141 -4.48 -17.27 -6.73
C ARG A 141 -5.47 -16.23 -6.27
N ILE A 142 -5.88 -15.35 -7.19
CA ILE A 142 -6.88 -14.30 -6.96
C ILE A 142 -8.09 -14.64 -7.82
N SER A 143 -9.29 -14.63 -7.22
CA SER A 143 -10.51 -15.05 -7.89
C SER A 143 -11.65 -14.05 -7.62
N PRO A 144 -11.70 -12.91 -8.35
CA PRO A 144 -12.81 -11.98 -8.29
C PRO A 144 -14.10 -12.65 -8.79
N ARG A 145 -15.25 -12.16 -8.33
CA ARG A 145 -16.55 -12.76 -8.70
C ARG A 145 -16.91 -12.49 -10.16
N ASP A 146 -16.69 -11.24 -10.61
CA ASP A 146 -17.18 -10.75 -11.91
C ASP A 146 -16.04 -10.30 -12.84
N LYS A 147 -14.81 -10.71 -12.56
CA LYS A 147 -13.59 -10.40 -13.32
C LYS A 147 -12.74 -11.64 -13.50
N ASN A 148 -11.78 -11.57 -14.40
CA ASN A 148 -10.87 -12.68 -14.68
C ASN A 148 -10.05 -13.09 -13.44
N SER A 149 -9.96 -14.39 -13.22
CA SER A 149 -9.11 -14.93 -12.16
C SER A 149 -7.67 -15.10 -12.61
N THR A 150 -6.74 -14.88 -11.68
CA THR A 150 -5.30 -14.90 -11.97
C THR A 150 -4.55 -15.84 -11.06
N THR A 151 -3.44 -16.36 -11.59
CA THR A 151 -2.43 -17.06 -10.81
C THR A 151 -1.08 -16.44 -11.09
N SER A 152 -0.38 -15.98 -10.06
CA SER A 152 1.00 -15.49 -10.16
C SER A 152 1.97 -16.43 -9.46
N VAL A 153 3.19 -16.53 -10.02
CA VAL A 153 4.35 -17.18 -9.40
C VAL A 153 5.46 -16.17 -9.34
N LEU A 154 5.88 -15.82 -8.13
CA LEU A 154 6.77 -14.72 -7.84
C LEU A 154 7.99 -15.22 -7.08
N VAL A 155 9.16 -14.72 -7.44
CA VAL A 155 10.40 -14.86 -6.67
C VAL A 155 10.75 -13.53 -6.06
N GLY A 156 11.35 -13.54 -4.87
CA GLY A 156 11.62 -12.30 -4.17
C GLY A 156 12.74 -12.40 -3.15
N VAL A 157 13.09 -11.24 -2.65
CA VAL A 157 14.05 -11.04 -1.57
C VAL A 157 13.36 -10.26 -0.47
N GLY A 158 13.59 -10.69 0.77
CA GLY A 158 13.06 -9.99 1.92
C GLY A 158 14.11 -9.78 3.01
N TYR A 159 13.73 -8.93 3.95
CA TYR A 159 14.57 -8.55 5.09
C TYR A 159 13.76 -8.60 6.38
N GLN A 160 14.33 -9.23 7.42
CA GLN A 160 13.76 -9.30 8.76
C GLN A 160 14.30 -8.17 9.64
N PHE A 161 13.40 -7.38 10.18
CA PHE A 161 13.74 -6.37 11.18
C PHE A 161 13.59 -6.98 12.57
N ASN A 162 14.64 -6.90 13.38
CA ASN A 162 14.49 -7.19 14.80
C ASN A 162 13.51 -6.18 15.35
N GLY A 163 12.39 -6.67 15.89
CA GLY A 163 11.37 -5.80 16.46
C GLY A 163 12.01 -4.80 17.43
N VAL A 164 11.85 -3.54 17.15
CA VAL A 164 12.19 -2.48 18.10
C VAL A 164 11.24 -2.68 19.27
N LYS A 165 11.80 -2.92 20.47
CA LYS A 165 10.99 -2.99 21.69
C LYS A 165 10.18 -1.69 21.78
N GLY A 166 8.98 -1.75 21.36
CA GLY A 166 7.85 -1.05 21.85
C GLY A 166 7.72 0.45 21.69
N ASP A 167 8.70 1.18 21.20
CA ASP A 167 8.63 2.63 21.19
C ASP A 167 8.56 3.18 19.76
N LYS A 168 7.59 4.08 19.54
CA LYS A 168 7.75 5.14 18.54
C LYS A 168 9.12 5.74 18.75
N LEU A 169 9.77 6.10 17.68
CA LEU A 169 11.06 6.79 17.68
C LEU A 169 11.04 7.96 18.68
N HIS A 170 11.36 7.69 19.94
CA HIS A 170 11.69 8.71 20.88
C HIS A 170 13.18 9.01 20.70
N LEU A 171 13.46 9.91 19.77
CA LEU A 171 14.71 10.65 19.80
C LEU A 171 14.64 11.48 21.08
N ASP A 172 15.58 11.28 22.01
CA ASP A 172 15.62 11.91 23.34
C ASP A 172 15.12 13.37 23.32
N GLY A 173 13.98 13.61 23.96
CA GLY A 173 13.33 14.92 24.09
C GLY A 173 11.81 14.80 24.11
N PRO A 174 11.07 15.91 24.41
CA PRO A 174 9.62 15.88 24.34
C PRO A 174 9.22 15.41 22.95
N SER A 175 8.49 14.29 22.87
CA SER A 175 7.91 13.81 21.61
C SER A 175 6.96 14.88 21.10
N THR A 176 7.39 15.58 20.08
CA THR A 176 6.49 16.45 19.35
C THR A 176 5.69 15.56 18.43
N ASP A 177 4.43 15.38 18.76
CA ASP A 177 3.54 14.47 18.07
C ASP A 177 3.03 15.04 16.73
N ASP A 178 3.38 16.28 16.43
CA ASP A 178 2.91 17.01 15.25
C ASP A 178 4.03 17.18 14.22
N THR A 179 3.70 16.95 12.94
CA THR A 179 4.64 17.12 11.82
C THR A 179 3.93 17.83 10.67
N LEU A 180 4.62 18.81 10.08
CA LEU A 180 4.20 19.45 8.84
C LEU A 180 5.16 19.04 7.73
N THR A 181 4.65 18.41 6.65
CA THR A 181 5.44 17.90 5.53
C THR A 181 5.02 18.59 4.23
N LEU A 182 5.98 19.15 3.51
CA LEU A 182 5.80 19.61 2.14
C LEU A 182 6.28 18.51 1.18
N MET A 183 5.43 18.16 0.22
CA MET A 183 5.68 17.08 -0.74
C MET A 183 5.54 17.57 -2.16
N ALA A 184 6.33 17.00 -3.07
CA ALA A 184 6.21 17.19 -4.50
C ALA A 184 6.49 15.88 -5.23
N GLY A 185 5.89 15.71 -6.40
CA GLY A 185 6.04 14.48 -7.14
C GLY A 185 5.29 14.44 -8.45
N GLN A 186 4.93 13.23 -8.84
CA GLN A 186 4.22 12.93 -10.08
C GLN A 186 2.88 12.24 -9.79
N GLY A 187 1.83 12.73 -10.44
CA GLY A 187 0.54 12.06 -10.50
C GLY A 187 0.36 11.37 -11.84
N ILE A 188 -0.18 10.17 -11.83
CA ILE A 188 -0.44 9.34 -13.00
C ILE A 188 -1.94 9.04 -12.99
N THR A 189 -2.67 9.41 -14.03
CA THR A 189 -4.07 9.02 -14.19
C THR A 189 -4.11 7.57 -14.66
N ASN A 190 -4.91 6.75 -14.00
CA ASN A 190 -5.12 5.35 -14.40
C ASN A 190 -6.06 5.30 -15.59
N SER A 191 -5.47 5.44 -16.76
CA SER A 191 -6.11 5.46 -18.08
C SER A 191 -5.20 4.75 -19.07
N VAL A 192 -5.72 4.45 -20.25
CA VAL A 192 -4.96 3.84 -21.33
C VAL A 192 -3.73 4.68 -21.71
N SER A 193 -3.86 6.01 -21.71
CA SER A 193 -2.77 6.94 -22.03
C SER A 193 -1.83 7.23 -20.87
N SER A 194 -2.18 6.83 -19.65
CA SER A 194 -1.39 7.07 -18.43
C SER A 194 -0.93 8.53 -18.31
N GLU A 195 -1.86 9.48 -18.44
CA GLU A 195 -1.57 10.91 -18.36
C GLU A 195 -0.83 11.26 -17.07
N THR A 196 0.27 11.97 -17.19
CA THR A 196 1.09 12.36 -16.05
C THR A 196 1.04 13.87 -15.78
N GLY A 197 1.17 14.25 -14.53
CA GLY A 197 1.21 15.64 -14.11
C GLY A 197 2.04 15.84 -12.85
N ARG A 198 2.46 17.08 -12.58
CA ARG A 198 3.13 17.41 -11.31
C ARG A 198 2.11 17.45 -10.20
N VAL A 199 2.49 16.92 -9.04
CA VAL A 199 1.68 16.96 -7.81
C VAL A 199 2.45 17.67 -6.73
N THR A 200 1.76 18.49 -5.95
CA THR A 200 2.30 19.07 -4.70
C THR A 200 1.29 18.87 -3.57
N ALA A 201 1.79 18.66 -2.37
CA ALA A 201 0.94 18.50 -1.21
C ALA A 201 1.57 19.11 0.06
N LEU A 202 0.69 19.54 0.96
CA LEU A 202 1.05 19.95 2.31
C LEU A 202 0.27 19.06 3.28
N GLU A 203 0.99 18.26 4.07
CA GLU A 203 0.42 17.37 5.07
C GLU A 203 0.71 17.86 6.48
N TYR A 204 -0.32 17.94 7.29
CA TYR A 204 -0.23 17.96 8.74
C TYR A 204 -0.49 16.56 9.27
N ARG A 205 0.39 16.04 10.11
CA ARG A 205 0.31 14.73 10.74
C ARG A 205 0.40 14.85 12.25
N ARG A 206 -0.48 14.14 12.95
CA ARG A 206 -0.52 14.03 14.40
C ARG A 206 -0.60 12.58 14.84
N ALA A 207 0.25 12.18 15.76
CA ALA A 207 0.15 10.90 16.42
C ALA A 207 -1.03 10.90 17.43
N ILE A 208 -2.00 10.02 17.21
CA ILE A 208 -3.16 9.86 18.10
C ILE A 208 -3.11 8.59 18.93
N GLY A 209 -2.12 7.74 18.68
CA GLY A 209 -1.90 6.51 19.40
C GLY A 209 -0.51 5.94 19.12
N ARG A 210 -0.14 4.88 19.81
CA ARG A 210 1.18 4.24 19.68
C ARG A 210 1.51 3.80 18.24
N TYR A 211 0.49 3.42 17.48
CA TYR A 211 0.62 2.87 16.14
C TYR A 211 -0.32 3.55 15.14
N VAL A 212 -0.97 4.61 15.57
CA VAL A 212 -1.99 5.27 14.76
C VAL A 212 -1.69 6.76 14.71
N ASP A 213 -1.58 7.27 13.48
CA ASP A 213 -1.51 8.70 13.19
C ASP A 213 -2.78 9.14 12.46
N TRP A 214 -3.07 10.41 12.58
CA TRP A 214 -4.09 11.11 11.81
C TRP A 214 -3.44 12.18 10.96
N THR A 215 -3.90 12.34 9.71
CA THR A 215 -3.41 13.39 8.82
C THR A 215 -4.53 14.21 8.22
N VAL A 216 -4.18 15.44 7.88
CA VAL A 216 -4.92 16.29 6.94
C VAL A 216 -3.93 16.75 5.89
N THR A 217 -4.26 16.51 4.61
CA THR A 217 -3.37 16.78 3.48
C THR A 217 -4.11 17.59 2.43
N ALA A 218 -3.60 18.79 2.13
CA ALA A 218 -4.02 19.56 0.97
C ALA A 218 -3.20 19.11 -0.23
N ILE A 219 -3.87 18.72 -1.33
CA ILE A 219 -3.24 18.13 -2.52
C ILE A 219 -3.62 18.96 -3.73
N ASP A 220 -2.63 19.38 -4.51
CA ASP A 220 -2.79 19.88 -5.88
C ASP A 220 -2.24 18.83 -6.84
N GLU A 221 -3.13 18.16 -7.58
CA GLU A 221 -2.76 17.11 -8.53
C GLU A 221 -2.25 17.67 -9.86
N GLY A 222 -2.14 19.00 -9.96
CA GLY A 222 -1.65 19.67 -11.13
C GLY A 222 -2.59 19.63 -12.32
N LYS A 223 -2.16 20.26 -13.41
CA LYS A 223 -2.92 20.35 -14.65
C LYS A 223 -2.62 19.14 -15.53
N ARG A 224 -3.66 18.44 -15.99
CA ARG A 224 -3.61 17.33 -16.95
C ARG A 224 -4.53 17.66 -18.13
N GLU A 225 -4.47 16.89 -19.21
CA GLU A 225 -5.30 17.15 -20.41
C GLU A 225 -6.80 17.24 -20.09
N ARG A 226 -7.28 16.43 -19.16
CA ARG A 226 -8.69 16.38 -18.74
C ARG A 226 -9.02 17.24 -17.53
N GLY A 227 -8.17 18.20 -17.19
CA GLY A 227 -8.41 19.20 -16.15
C GLY A 227 -7.49 19.08 -14.92
N GLN A 228 -7.67 20.01 -13.99
CA GLN A 228 -6.95 20.08 -12.72
C GLN A 228 -7.85 19.60 -11.60
N ARG A 229 -7.33 18.75 -10.72
CA ARG A 229 -8.01 18.33 -9.50
C ARG A 229 -7.21 18.77 -8.29
N ASN A 230 -7.89 19.44 -7.36
CA ASN A 230 -7.33 19.87 -6.10
C ASN A 230 -8.28 19.47 -4.99
N GLY A 231 -7.75 19.08 -3.85
CA GLY A 231 -8.60 18.67 -2.75
C GLY A 231 -7.90 18.61 -1.42
N VAL A 232 -8.67 18.19 -0.42
CA VAL A 232 -8.21 17.95 0.94
C VAL A 232 -8.56 16.54 1.34
N ALA A 233 -7.57 15.80 1.77
CA ALA A 233 -7.75 14.45 2.33
C ALA A 233 -7.62 14.48 3.85
N THR A 234 -8.31 13.58 4.52
CA THR A 234 -8.03 13.22 5.91
C THR A 234 -7.92 11.72 6.03
N GLN A 235 -6.86 11.23 6.67
CA GLN A 235 -6.59 9.80 6.74
C GLN A 235 -6.22 9.36 8.15
N LEU A 236 -6.56 8.10 8.45
CA LEU A 236 -5.99 7.36 9.57
C LEU A 236 -4.89 6.45 9.03
N TRP A 237 -3.75 6.46 9.71
CA TRP A 237 -2.56 5.71 9.33
C TRP A 237 -2.23 4.67 10.39
N LEU A 238 -1.93 3.46 9.95
CA LEU A 238 -1.26 2.47 10.75
C LEU A 238 0.24 2.59 10.54
N ILE A 239 0.99 2.91 11.60
CA ILE A 239 2.43 3.17 11.55
C ILE A 239 3.19 2.03 12.22
N ARG A 240 4.31 1.64 11.62
CA ARG A 240 5.28 0.69 12.15
C ARG A 240 6.70 1.19 11.99
N SER A 241 7.42 1.30 13.09
CA SER A 241 8.85 1.59 13.08
C SER A 241 9.63 0.31 12.78
N LEU A 242 10.40 0.32 11.71
CA LEU A 242 11.29 -0.78 11.33
C LEU A 242 12.60 -0.74 12.12
N ASN A 243 13.07 0.46 12.40
CA ASN A 243 14.26 0.73 13.21
C ASN A 243 14.15 2.16 13.79
N GLN A 244 15.22 2.65 14.42
CA GLN A 244 15.23 3.99 15.03
C GLN A 244 15.09 5.15 14.05
N LYS A 245 15.19 4.93 12.74
CA LYS A 245 15.15 5.99 11.73
C LYS A 245 14.07 5.80 10.67
N VAL A 246 13.58 4.57 10.49
CA VAL A 246 12.67 4.23 9.40
C VAL A 246 11.33 3.81 9.95
N GLU A 247 10.28 4.44 9.46
CA GLU A 247 8.89 4.08 9.70
C GLU A 247 8.22 3.72 8.37
N LEU A 248 7.33 2.75 8.43
CA LEU A 248 6.37 2.46 7.37
C LEU A 248 4.97 2.80 7.84
N GLY A 249 4.17 3.35 6.95
CA GLY A 249 2.79 3.69 7.20
C GLY A 249 1.87 3.23 6.08
N MET A 250 0.65 2.84 6.46
CA MET A 250 -0.48 2.66 5.55
C MET A 250 -1.62 3.52 6.03
N GLY A 251 -2.18 4.33 5.14
CA GLY A 251 -3.24 5.27 5.44
C GLY A 251 -4.46 5.05 4.55
N ALA A 252 -5.64 5.33 5.08
CA ALA A 252 -6.87 5.39 4.30
C ALA A 252 -7.80 6.47 4.85
N GLY A 253 -8.59 7.06 3.95
CA GLY A 253 -9.59 8.05 4.34
C GLY A 253 -10.28 8.73 3.17
N PRO A 254 -11.21 9.64 3.44
CA PRO A 254 -11.89 10.41 2.40
C PRO A 254 -10.97 11.49 1.81
N TYR A 255 -11.16 11.74 0.53
CA TYR A 255 -10.60 12.84 -0.23
C TYR A 255 -11.73 13.69 -0.80
N PHE A 256 -11.71 14.99 -0.51
CA PHE A 256 -12.72 15.96 -0.92
C PHE A 256 -12.16 16.86 -2.00
N ASN A 257 -12.70 16.76 -3.22
CA ASN A 257 -12.31 17.62 -4.32
C ASN A 257 -12.90 19.02 -4.15
N VAL A 258 -12.05 20.05 -4.22
CA VAL A 258 -12.45 21.46 -4.17
C VAL A 258 -12.75 21.99 -5.57
N LYS A 259 -11.98 21.53 -6.56
CA LYS A 259 -12.23 21.82 -7.99
C LYS A 259 -12.39 20.50 -8.75
N VAL A 260 -13.46 20.41 -9.51
CA VAL A 260 -13.72 19.33 -10.46
C VAL A 260 -13.54 19.92 -11.85
N PRO A 261 -12.91 19.23 -12.80
CA PRO A 261 -12.73 19.71 -14.18
C PRO A 261 -14.06 20.09 -14.83
N GLU A 262 -14.08 21.20 -15.59
CA GLU A 262 -15.24 21.64 -16.34
C GLU A 262 -15.62 20.63 -17.44
N GLY A 263 -16.92 20.41 -17.67
CA GLY A 263 -17.47 19.59 -18.75
C GLY A 263 -17.96 18.20 -18.37
N GLU A 264 -17.83 17.81 -17.12
CA GLU A 264 -18.26 16.50 -16.65
C GLU A 264 -19.37 16.67 -15.61
N GLY A 265 -20.63 16.62 -15.98
CA GLY A 265 -21.85 16.81 -15.18
C GLY A 265 -21.74 16.58 -13.65
N GLN A 266 -22.78 16.70 -12.88
CA GLN A 266 -22.78 16.59 -11.40
C GLN A 266 -21.98 15.37 -10.88
N ARG A 267 -20.64 15.51 -10.80
CA ARG A 267 -19.77 14.45 -10.29
C ARG A 267 -19.58 14.58 -8.79
N SER A 268 -19.36 13.46 -8.15
CA SER A 268 -19.09 13.39 -6.72
C SER A 268 -17.85 14.21 -6.38
N HIS A 269 -17.97 15.12 -5.41
CA HIS A 269 -16.83 15.81 -4.82
C HIS A 269 -16.06 14.91 -3.84
N LYS A 270 -16.46 13.64 -3.73
CA LYS A 270 -15.90 12.69 -2.76
C LYS A 270 -15.15 11.59 -3.50
N ALA A 271 -13.96 11.30 -3.02
CA ALA A 271 -13.15 10.18 -3.44
C ALA A 271 -12.59 9.47 -2.21
N GLY A 272 -12.05 8.29 -2.39
CA GLY A 272 -11.24 7.60 -1.40
C GLY A 272 -9.76 7.91 -1.62
N LEU A 273 -8.97 7.92 -0.56
CA LEU A 273 -7.52 7.96 -0.63
C LEU A 273 -6.95 6.80 0.17
N VAL A 274 -6.16 5.94 -0.50
CA VAL A 274 -5.37 4.88 0.13
C VAL A 274 -3.92 5.19 -0.10
N SER A 275 -3.09 5.03 0.93
CA SER A 275 -1.72 5.52 0.89
C SER A 275 -0.75 4.55 1.57
N VAL A 276 0.48 4.52 1.07
CA VAL A 276 1.63 3.88 1.71
C VAL A 276 2.75 4.89 1.76
N ALA A 277 3.42 5.00 2.90
CA ALA A 277 4.55 5.90 3.07
C ALA A 277 5.70 5.24 3.81
N SER A 278 6.91 5.63 3.45
CA SER A 278 8.14 5.38 4.19
C SER A 278 8.69 6.71 4.67
N ARG A 279 8.93 6.83 5.97
CA ARG A 279 9.48 8.03 6.60
C ARG A 279 10.86 7.74 7.14
N TYR A 280 11.82 8.61 6.84
CA TYR A 280 13.19 8.53 7.31
C TYR A 280 13.52 9.74 8.18
N HIS A 281 13.77 9.50 9.46
CA HIS A 281 14.17 10.55 10.41
C HIS A 281 15.64 10.91 10.21
N ILE A 282 15.89 11.98 9.47
CA ILE A 282 17.24 12.52 9.19
C ILE A 282 17.83 13.08 10.48
N ALA A 283 17.03 13.83 11.23
CA ALA A 283 17.36 14.42 12.51
C ALA A 283 16.13 14.41 13.42
N ARG A 284 16.30 14.82 14.67
CA ARG A 284 15.23 14.82 15.69
C ARG A 284 13.93 15.51 15.25
N ARG A 285 14.02 16.54 14.40
CA ARG A 285 12.88 17.33 13.93
C ARG A 285 12.71 17.31 12.42
N ILE A 286 13.57 16.60 11.70
CA ILE A 286 13.58 16.60 10.24
C ILE A 286 13.31 15.19 9.75
N VAL A 287 12.26 15.04 8.95
CA VAL A 287 11.87 13.79 8.34
C VAL A 287 11.85 13.93 6.81
N ALA A 288 12.38 12.95 6.11
CA ALA A 288 12.11 12.73 4.69
C ALA A 288 10.98 11.71 4.57
N GLU A 289 10.08 11.93 3.62
CA GLU A 289 8.95 11.04 3.37
C GLU A 289 8.88 10.69 1.89
N LEU A 290 8.77 9.40 1.59
CA LEU A 290 8.41 8.88 0.27
C LEU A 290 7.02 8.27 0.41
N SER A 291 6.07 8.73 -0.39
CA SER A 291 4.70 8.26 -0.33
C SER A 291 4.13 7.93 -1.71
N TRP A 292 3.27 6.92 -1.72
CA TRP A 292 2.38 6.60 -2.82
C TRP A 292 0.94 6.70 -2.33
N HIS A 293 0.10 7.37 -3.09
CA HIS A 293 -1.31 7.54 -2.80
C HIS A 293 -2.13 7.12 -4.02
N ARG A 294 -3.16 6.32 -3.81
CA ARG A 294 -4.18 6.01 -4.81
C ARG A 294 -5.44 6.79 -4.51
N VAL A 295 -5.80 7.69 -5.42
CA VAL A 295 -7.11 8.36 -5.41
C VAL A 295 -8.11 7.45 -6.10
N ILE A 296 -9.16 7.09 -5.39
CA ILE A 296 -10.21 6.15 -5.82
C ILE A 296 -11.48 6.95 -6.06
N THR A 297 -12.01 6.93 -7.26
CA THR A 297 -13.18 7.73 -7.66
C THR A 297 -14.33 6.84 -8.11
N ASP A 298 -15.55 7.32 -7.99
CA ASP A 298 -16.77 6.68 -8.50
C ASP A 298 -17.11 7.09 -9.95
N TYR A 299 -16.20 7.85 -10.58
CA TYR A 299 -16.38 8.40 -11.93
C TYR A 299 -15.22 8.10 -12.89
N HIS A 300 -14.53 6.96 -12.68
CA HIS A 300 -13.47 6.44 -13.54
C HIS A 300 -12.31 7.42 -13.78
N ARG A 301 -11.81 8.05 -12.70
CA ARG A 301 -10.69 9.01 -12.70
C ARG A 301 -9.70 8.74 -11.60
N ASP A 302 -9.40 7.49 -11.41
CA ASP A 302 -8.39 7.08 -10.45
C ASP A 302 -7.02 7.62 -10.83
N ALA A 303 -6.22 7.88 -9.82
CA ALA A 303 -4.86 8.36 -10.02
C ALA A 303 -3.91 7.86 -8.95
N ASP A 304 -2.68 7.59 -9.35
CA ASP A 304 -1.56 7.36 -8.48
C ASP A 304 -0.76 8.63 -8.30
N LEU A 305 -0.41 8.95 -7.05
CA LEU A 305 0.41 10.10 -6.72
C LEU A 305 1.67 9.57 -6.01
N LEU A 306 2.81 9.67 -6.67
CA LEU A 306 4.11 9.33 -6.10
C LEU A 306 4.82 10.62 -5.69
N MET A 307 5.07 10.79 -4.40
CA MET A 307 5.61 12.03 -3.84
C MET A 307 6.81 11.80 -2.94
N LEU A 308 7.73 12.76 -2.97
CA LEU A 308 8.83 12.87 -2.03
C LEU A 308 8.64 14.17 -1.25
N GLY A 309 8.86 14.12 0.07
CA GLY A 309 8.64 15.26 0.95
C GLY A 309 9.72 15.43 2.00
N ALA A 310 9.72 16.62 2.57
CA ALA A 310 10.48 16.97 3.75
C ALA A 310 9.55 17.58 4.81
N GLY A 311 9.64 17.06 6.03
CA GLY A 311 8.80 17.45 7.13
C GLY A 311 9.59 17.98 8.32
N TYR A 312 8.93 18.83 9.09
CA TYR A 312 9.42 19.36 10.35
C TYR A 312 8.47 18.99 11.49
N SER A 313 9.01 18.36 12.52
CA SER A 313 8.28 17.96 13.72
C SER A 313 8.43 19.01 14.83
N PHE A 314 7.32 19.35 15.52
CA PHE A 314 7.26 20.42 16.53
C PHE A 314 6.34 20.10 17.70
#